data_819021ef25f9c8d02644af3ca954c988
#
_entry.id   819021ef25f9c8d02644af3ca954c988
#
_cell.length_a   1.000
_cell.length_b   1.000
_cell.length_c   1.000
_cell.angle_alpha   90.00
_cell.angle_beta   90.00
_cell.angle_gamma   90.00
#
_symmetry.space_group_name_H-M   'P 1'
#
loop_
_entity.id
_entity.type
_entity.pdbx_description
1 polymer ?
#
loop_
_entity_poly.entity_id
_entity_poly.type
_entity_poly.pdbx_seq_one_letter_code
_entity_poly.pdbx_strand_id
1 'polypeptide(L)'
;FYSEEERKAHHEKKQREADLQIQELTKHWENDPKDIAEYLAFSTQFYKYSSRNTMLIYRQRPDSVFIASYTHWKELGYYVQEGEHGANIYRPETTRYFKPNVPNPTWVLLSKASPEQRHEVEIGMLESRDFTYFKPCTVFDISQTNCPPEDYPKLCGVGYNSTQHKDIYNTLCLYSEEIGVPVSEEDFEGIGTRGAYNPRNKHIHINQLLGDTQKLDTLLHEMSHHLMGHSPNIEKPTMQREFEADGLSIMFGKTFGIEPSDARKSHLAACYQELLKAQPEVKIDALLAPV
;
A
#
# COMPACT_ATOMS: atom_id res chain seq x y z
N PHE A 1 -26.66 -16.69 -20.32
CA PHE A 1 -26.46 -15.28 -19.91
C PHE A 1 -27.11 -15.10 -18.55
N TYR A 2 -26.34 -14.68 -17.54
CA TYR A 2 -26.88 -14.38 -16.22
C TYR A 2 -27.85 -13.18 -16.28
N SER A 3 -28.96 -13.26 -15.55
CA SER A 3 -29.87 -12.13 -15.32
C SER A 3 -29.17 -11.00 -14.55
N GLU A 4 -29.74 -9.82 -14.50
CA GLU A 4 -29.22 -8.68 -13.75
C GLU A 4 -29.16 -8.99 -12.24
N GLU A 5 -30.17 -9.68 -11.73
CA GLU A 5 -30.24 -10.13 -10.33
C GLU A 5 -29.17 -11.17 -9.99
N GLU A 6 -28.91 -12.14 -10.86
CA GLU A 6 -27.86 -13.13 -10.69
C GLU A 6 -26.45 -12.49 -10.69
N ARG A 7 -26.23 -11.50 -11.57
CA ARG A 7 -24.96 -10.73 -11.59
C ARG A 7 -24.78 -9.94 -10.31
N LYS A 8 -25.83 -9.30 -9.80
CA LYS A 8 -25.80 -8.56 -8.53
C LYS A 8 -25.50 -9.49 -7.36
N ALA A 9 -26.22 -10.61 -7.27
CA ALA A 9 -26.00 -11.61 -6.22
C ALA A 9 -24.57 -12.19 -6.27
N HIS A 10 -24.03 -12.46 -7.47
CA HIS A 10 -22.66 -12.91 -7.63
C HIS A 10 -21.65 -11.85 -7.17
N HIS A 11 -21.88 -10.58 -7.51
CA HIS A 11 -21.02 -9.47 -7.08
C HIS A 11 -21.03 -9.32 -5.56
N GLU A 12 -22.20 -9.32 -4.93
CA GLU A 12 -22.35 -9.24 -3.48
C GLU A 12 -21.68 -10.42 -2.75
N LYS A 13 -21.79 -11.63 -3.33
CA LYS A 13 -21.09 -12.81 -2.81
C LYS A 13 -19.58 -12.62 -2.84
N LYS A 14 -19.02 -12.19 -3.97
CA LYS A 14 -17.58 -11.93 -4.11
C LYS A 14 -17.09 -10.85 -3.16
N GLN A 15 -17.88 -9.81 -2.95
CA GLN A 15 -17.53 -8.74 -2.01
C GLN A 15 -17.48 -9.27 -0.57
N ARG A 16 -18.47 -10.06 -0.16
CA ARG A 16 -18.48 -10.71 1.16
C ARG A 16 -17.30 -11.66 1.36
N GLU A 17 -16.95 -12.46 0.35
CA GLU A 17 -15.77 -13.33 0.39
C GLU A 17 -14.48 -12.53 0.61
N ALA A 18 -14.32 -11.40 -0.08
CA ALA A 18 -13.15 -10.52 0.09
C ALA A 18 -13.12 -9.86 1.48
N ASP A 19 -14.26 -9.40 1.99
CA ASP A 19 -14.36 -8.82 3.32
C ASP A 19 -13.97 -9.85 4.40
N LEU A 20 -14.42 -11.09 4.25
CA LEU A 20 -14.05 -12.18 5.16
C LEU A 20 -12.55 -12.47 5.11
N GLN A 21 -11.93 -12.52 3.93
CA GLN A 21 -10.48 -12.73 3.80
C GLN A 21 -9.68 -11.64 4.52
N ILE A 22 -10.09 -10.38 4.39
CA ILE A 22 -9.42 -9.27 5.08
C ILE A 22 -9.65 -9.37 6.60
N GLN A 23 -10.87 -9.69 7.05
CA GLN A 23 -11.15 -9.89 8.47
C GLN A 23 -10.32 -11.02 9.08
N GLU A 24 -10.18 -12.15 8.38
CA GLU A 24 -9.32 -13.25 8.82
C GLU A 24 -7.86 -12.84 8.93
N LEU A 25 -7.35 -12.10 7.94
CA LEU A 25 -5.98 -11.61 7.93
C LEU A 25 -5.75 -10.61 9.08
N THR A 26 -6.62 -9.64 9.26
CA THR A 26 -6.51 -8.63 10.33
C THR A 26 -6.63 -9.27 11.71
N LYS A 27 -7.51 -10.25 11.88
CA LYS A 27 -7.62 -11.04 13.12
C LYS A 27 -6.38 -11.88 13.41
N HIS A 28 -5.73 -12.41 12.36
CA HIS A 28 -4.45 -13.08 12.51
C HIS A 28 -3.40 -12.13 13.07
N TRP A 29 -3.30 -10.91 12.54
CA TRP A 29 -2.36 -9.89 13.01
C TRP A 29 -2.65 -9.39 14.44
N GLU A 30 -3.89 -9.41 14.90
CA GLU A 30 -4.21 -9.15 16.32
C GLU A 30 -3.54 -10.18 17.24
N ASN A 31 -3.42 -11.43 16.81
CA ASN A 31 -2.79 -12.51 17.57
C ASN A 31 -1.28 -12.58 17.36
N ASP A 32 -0.80 -12.33 16.15
CA ASP A 32 0.61 -12.33 15.77
C ASP A 32 1.00 -11.07 15.00
N PRO A 33 1.14 -9.92 15.67
CA PRO A 33 1.39 -8.64 15.02
C PRO A 33 2.77 -8.51 14.36
N LYS A 34 3.71 -9.45 14.59
CA LYS A 34 5.01 -9.46 13.90
C LYS A 34 4.85 -9.69 12.40
N ASP A 35 3.81 -10.40 11.99
CA ASP A 35 3.53 -10.71 10.58
C ASP A 35 3.07 -9.48 9.79
N ILE A 36 2.68 -8.39 10.49
CA ILE A 36 2.42 -7.09 9.86
C ILE A 36 3.67 -6.59 9.13
N ALA A 37 4.86 -6.80 9.71
CA ALA A 37 6.12 -6.38 9.09
C ALA A 37 6.39 -7.15 7.78
N GLU A 38 6.01 -8.42 7.69
CA GLU A 38 6.12 -9.21 6.47
C GLU A 38 5.15 -8.73 5.39
N TYR A 39 3.92 -8.42 5.77
CA TYR A 39 2.96 -7.78 4.87
C TYR A 39 3.46 -6.42 4.36
N LEU A 40 4.01 -5.58 5.23
CA LEU A 40 4.55 -4.27 4.84
C LEU A 40 5.71 -4.43 3.85
N ALA A 41 6.64 -5.33 4.11
CA ALA A 41 7.72 -5.66 3.18
C ALA A 41 7.17 -6.17 1.82
N PHE A 42 6.16 -7.04 1.83
CA PHE A 42 5.47 -7.50 0.63
C PHE A 42 4.81 -6.36 -0.14
N SER A 43 4.15 -5.44 0.56
CA SER A 43 3.36 -4.36 -0.05
C SER A 43 4.20 -3.40 -0.90
N THR A 44 5.51 -3.31 -0.66
CA THR A 44 6.43 -2.45 -1.44
C THR A 44 6.44 -2.78 -2.93
N GLN A 45 6.18 -4.04 -3.29
CA GLN A 45 6.15 -4.51 -4.67
C GLN A 45 4.84 -4.11 -5.37
N PHE A 46 3.81 -3.78 -4.59
CA PHE A 46 2.44 -3.55 -5.07
C PHE A 46 1.95 -2.13 -4.85
N TYR A 47 2.84 -1.14 -4.83
CA TYR A 47 2.56 0.29 -4.57
C TYR A 47 1.51 0.92 -5.51
N LYS A 48 1.25 0.29 -6.67
CA LYS A 48 0.20 0.71 -7.62
C LYS A 48 -1.20 0.22 -7.25
N TYR A 49 -1.30 -0.67 -6.27
CA TYR A 49 -2.58 -1.22 -5.81
C TYR A 49 -3.01 -0.51 -4.52
N SER A 50 -4.33 -0.45 -4.28
CA SER A 50 -4.83 0.03 -2.99
C SER A 50 -4.45 -0.95 -1.88
N SER A 51 -4.32 -0.47 -0.64
CA SER A 51 -4.03 -1.30 0.53
C SER A 51 -4.98 -2.51 0.64
N ARG A 52 -6.28 -2.31 0.37
CA ARG A 52 -7.27 -3.38 0.33
C ARG A 52 -6.93 -4.48 -0.70
N ASN A 53 -6.57 -4.09 -1.91
CA ASN A 53 -6.16 -5.06 -2.94
C ASN A 53 -4.86 -5.76 -2.59
N THR A 54 -3.89 -5.03 -2.03
CA THR A 54 -2.62 -5.60 -1.59
C THR A 54 -2.83 -6.63 -0.47
N MET A 55 -3.72 -6.36 0.50
CA MET A 55 -4.12 -7.34 1.51
C MET A 55 -4.75 -8.60 0.91
N LEU A 56 -5.63 -8.44 -0.09
CA LEU A 56 -6.26 -9.55 -0.80
C LEU A 56 -5.25 -10.39 -1.57
N ILE A 57 -4.26 -9.75 -2.22
CA ILE A 57 -3.17 -10.44 -2.91
C ILE A 57 -2.34 -11.21 -1.90
N TYR A 58 -1.87 -10.53 -0.83
CA TYR A 58 -1.07 -11.15 0.22
C TYR A 58 -1.75 -12.37 0.85
N ARG A 59 -3.05 -12.24 1.17
CA ARG A 59 -3.83 -13.34 1.75
C ARG A 59 -3.98 -14.55 0.82
N GLN A 60 -4.09 -14.31 -0.49
CA GLN A 60 -4.30 -15.36 -1.48
C GLN A 60 -2.98 -15.90 -2.06
N ARG A 61 -1.96 -15.04 -2.15
CA ARG A 61 -0.66 -15.34 -2.76
C ARG A 61 0.46 -14.54 -2.10
N PRO A 62 0.94 -14.93 -0.92
CA PRO A 62 1.98 -14.19 -0.17
C PRO A 62 3.34 -14.15 -0.89
N ASP A 63 3.59 -15.11 -1.78
CA ASP A 63 4.85 -15.22 -2.53
C ASP A 63 4.83 -14.47 -3.89
N SER A 64 3.75 -13.71 -4.18
CA SER A 64 3.65 -12.98 -5.45
C SER A 64 4.71 -11.90 -5.56
N VAL A 65 5.27 -11.77 -6.77
CA VAL A 65 6.31 -10.79 -7.09
C VAL A 65 5.79 -9.74 -8.07
N PHE A 66 5.05 -10.16 -9.09
CA PHE A 66 4.49 -9.28 -10.10
C PHE A 66 3.16 -9.84 -10.60
N ILE A 67 2.11 -9.06 -10.47
CA ILE A 67 0.77 -9.50 -10.85
C ILE A 67 0.18 -8.63 -11.95
N ALA A 68 -0.56 -9.27 -12.86
CA ALA A 68 -1.30 -8.58 -13.89
C ALA A 68 -2.59 -9.34 -14.26
N SER A 69 -3.51 -8.65 -14.95
CA SER A 69 -4.69 -9.30 -15.50
C SER A 69 -4.31 -10.24 -16.65
N TYR A 70 -5.16 -11.22 -16.94
CA TYR A 70 -4.96 -12.13 -18.08
C TYR A 70 -4.72 -11.38 -19.40
N THR A 71 -5.48 -10.32 -19.64
CA THR A 71 -5.35 -9.49 -20.85
C THR A 71 -4.00 -8.79 -20.89
N HIS A 72 -3.54 -8.24 -19.75
CA HIS A 72 -2.27 -7.55 -19.70
C HIS A 72 -1.08 -8.49 -19.86
N TRP A 73 -1.14 -9.71 -19.33
CA TRP A 73 -0.14 -10.73 -19.59
C TRP A 73 -0.01 -11.03 -21.10
N LYS A 74 -1.16 -11.14 -21.79
CA LYS A 74 -1.18 -11.34 -23.23
C LYS A 74 -0.59 -10.16 -24.01
N GLU A 75 -0.82 -8.94 -23.58
CA GLU A 75 -0.22 -7.71 -24.14
C GLU A 75 1.30 -7.69 -23.98
N LEU A 76 1.82 -8.22 -22.86
CA LEU A 76 3.24 -8.38 -22.59
C LEU A 76 3.87 -9.55 -23.39
N GLY A 77 3.08 -10.35 -24.09
CA GLY A 77 3.54 -11.50 -24.86
C GLY A 77 3.62 -12.80 -24.06
N TYR A 78 3.08 -12.84 -22.85
CA TYR A 78 3.06 -14.01 -21.99
C TYR A 78 1.65 -14.54 -21.80
N TYR A 79 1.53 -15.82 -21.46
CA TYR A 79 0.24 -16.49 -21.26
C TYR A 79 0.19 -17.15 -19.90
N VAL A 80 -0.93 -16.97 -19.21
CA VAL A 80 -1.24 -17.70 -17.97
C VAL A 80 -1.35 -19.19 -18.31
N GLN A 81 -0.71 -20.03 -17.51
CA GLN A 81 -0.68 -21.47 -17.73
C GLN A 81 -2.07 -22.07 -17.45
N GLU A 82 -2.38 -23.16 -18.14
CA GLU A 82 -3.66 -23.84 -17.98
C GLU A 82 -3.78 -24.45 -16.57
N GLY A 83 -4.97 -24.30 -15.98
CA GLY A 83 -5.23 -24.79 -14.60
C GLY A 83 -4.86 -23.80 -13.49
N GLU A 84 -4.21 -22.67 -13.80
CA GLU A 84 -3.84 -21.68 -12.81
C GLU A 84 -5.03 -20.89 -12.25
N HIS A 85 -5.02 -20.68 -10.94
CA HIS A 85 -6.02 -19.88 -10.22
C HIS A 85 -5.41 -18.57 -9.73
N GLY A 86 -5.86 -17.45 -10.30
CA GLY A 86 -5.37 -16.12 -9.92
C GLY A 86 -5.99 -15.58 -8.64
N ALA A 87 -5.40 -14.51 -8.12
CA ALA A 87 -5.95 -13.77 -6.99
C ALA A 87 -7.13 -12.88 -7.41
N ASN A 88 -8.18 -12.85 -6.58
CA ASN A 88 -9.35 -12.00 -6.79
C ASN A 88 -9.16 -10.68 -6.07
N ILE A 89 -9.20 -9.59 -6.83
CA ILE A 89 -9.09 -8.21 -6.35
C ILE A 89 -10.21 -7.36 -6.93
N TYR A 90 -10.21 -6.06 -6.66
CA TYR A 90 -11.20 -5.12 -7.16
C TYR A 90 -10.56 -4.04 -8.00
N ARG A 91 -11.16 -3.74 -9.15
CA ARG A 91 -10.78 -2.59 -9.98
C ARG A 91 -11.89 -1.54 -9.97
N PRO A 92 -11.55 -0.25 -9.95
CA PRO A 92 -12.53 0.80 -10.16
C PRO A 92 -13.04 0.75 -11.60
N GLU A 93 -14.35 0.95 -11.77
CA GLU A 93 -15.00 1.16 -13.06
C GLU A 93 -15.87 2.39 -12.96
N THR A 94 -15.55 3.41 -13.75
CA THR A 94 -16.29 4.67 -13.77
C THR A 94 -17.28 4.65 -14.94
N THR A 95 -18.51 4.96 -14.65
CA THR A 95 -19.58 5.01 -15.64
C THR A 95 -20.27 6.35 -15.54
N ARG A 96 -20.42 7.02 -16.68
CA ARG A 96 -21.12 8.30 -16.78
C ARG A 96 -22.62 8.10 -16.93
N TYR A 97 -23.36 8.83 -16.11
CA TYR A 97 -24.82 8.93 -16.15
C TYR A 97 -25.21 10.37 -16.46
N PHE A 98 -26.41 10.55 -16.98
CA PHE A 98 -27.03 11.84 -17.22
C PHE A 98 -28.48 11.86 -16.77
N LYS A 99 -29.03 13.05 -16.56
CA LYS A 99 -30.46 13.24 -16.33
C LYS A 99 -31.11 13.75 -17.60
N PRO A 100 -32.05 12.98 -18.22
CA PRO A 100 -32.81 13.43 -19.38
C PRO A 100 -33.74 14.58 -19.00
N ASN A 101 -34.07 15.44 -19.94
CA ASN A 101 -34.99 16.56 -19.76
C ASN A 101 -36.45 16.07 -19.81
N VAL A 102 -36.88 15.39 -18.74
CA VAL A 102 -38.25 14.83 -18.58
C VAL A 102 -38.78 15.16 -17.19
N PRO A 103 -40.10 15.14 -16.94
CA PRO A 103 -40.64 15.26 -15.57
C PRO A 103 -40.07 14.17 -14.65
N ASN A 104 -39.55 14.54 -13.46
CA ASN A 104 -38.95 13.64 -12.49
C ASN A 104 -37.82 12.76 -13.06
N PRO A 105 -36.70 13.37 -13.55
CA PRO A 105 -35.65 12.64 -14.20
C PRO A 105 -34.89 11.76 -13.22
N THR A 106 -34.64 10.52 -13.62
CA THR A 106 -33.74 9.57 -12.97
C THR A 106 -32.40 9.54 -13.72
N TRP A 107 -31.35 9.11 -13.03
CA TRP A 107 -30.03 8.93 -13.66
C TRP A 107 -30.08 7.77 -14.67
N VAL A 108 -29.70 8.06 -15.91
CA VAL A 108 -29.65 7.11 -17.02
C VAL A 108 -28.20 6.97 -17.48
N LEU A 109 -27.79 5.76 -17.82
CA LEU A 109 -26.46 5.49 -18.39
C LEU A 109 -26.25 6.31 -19.68
N LEU A 110 -25.16 7.04 -19.78
CA LEU A 110 -24.84 7.81 -21.00
C LEU A 110 -24.68 6.92 -22.23
N SER A 111 -24.30 5.65 -22.07
CA SER A 111 -24.25 4.68 -23.17
C SER A 111 -25.62 4.38 -23.78
N LYS A 112 -26.71 4.61 -23.04
CA LYS A 112 -28.09 4.45 -23.49
C LYS A 112 -28.71 5.76 -24.04
N ALA A 113 -27.97 6.86 -24.02
CA ALA A 113 -28.42 8.14 -24.53
C ALA A 113 -28.52 8.15 -26.07
N SER A 114 -29.47 8.92 -26.60
CA SER A 114 -29.53 9.19 -28.03
C SER A 114 -28.33 10.06 -28.46
N PRO A 115 -28.02 10.16 -29.76
CA PRO A 115 -26.98 11.08 -30.26
C PRO A 115 -27.21 12.52 -29.83
N GLU A 116 -28.45 13.01 -29.87
CA GLU A 116 -28.84 14.35 -29.45
C GLU A 116 -28.58 14.57 -27.97
N GLN A 117 -29.01 13.61 -27.11
CA GLN A 117 -28.79 13.67 -25.67
C GLN A 117 -27.28 13.64 -25.31
N ARG A 118 -26.45 12.88 -26.02
CA ARG A 118 -25.00 12.88 -25.83
C ARG A 118 -24.40 14.24 -26.14
N HIS A 119 -24.83 14.85 -27.23
CA HIS A 119 -24.41 16.20 -27.60
C HIS A 119 -24.83 17.22 -26.53
N GLU A 120 -26.09 17.16 -26.05
CA GLU A 120 -26.54 18.03 -24.95
C GLU A 120 -25.76 17.87 -23.65
N VAL A 121 -25.30 16.66 -23.35
CA VAL A 121 -24.39 16.40 -22.21
C VAL A 121 -23.01 17.01 -22.47
N GLU A 122 -22.46 16.88 -23.68
CA GLU A 122 -21.14 17.41 -24.06
C GLU A 122 -21.09 18.94 -23.97
N ILE A 123 -22.16 19.61 -24.36
CA ILE A 123 -22.26 21.08 -24.30
C ILE A 123 -22.78 21.59 -22.95
N GLY A 124 -22.99 20.71 -21.96
CA GLY A 124 -23.43 21.07 -20.62
C GLY A 124 -24.89 21.45 -20.46
N MET A 125 -25.76 21.15 -21.44
CA MET A 125 -27.22 21.40 -21.36
C MET A 125 -27.94 20.38 -20.50
N LEU A 126 -27.44 19.14 -20.43
CA LEU A 126 -27.94 18.10 -19.54
C LEU A 126 -26.95 17.83 -18.41
N GLU A 127 -27.48 17.67 -17.18
CA GLU A 127 -26.67 17.30 -16.01
C GLU A 127 -26.09 15.90 -16.21
N SER A 128 -24.76 15.76 -16.07
CA SER A 128 -24.08 14.48 -16.09
C SER A 128 -23.21 14.28 -14.86
N ARG A 129 -23.04 13.01 -14.46
CA ARG A 129 -22.24 12.64 -13.31
C ARG A 129 -21.55 11.31 -13.54
N ASP A 130 -20.30 11.23 -13.10
CA ASP A 130 -19.54 10.00 -13.07
C ASP A 130 -19.79 9.26 -11.74
N PHE A 131 -20.16 7.98 -11.85
CA PHE A 131 -20.28 7.07 -10.71
C PHE A 131 -19.18 6.01 -10.83
N THR A 132 -18.35 5.94 -9.81
CA THR A 132 -17.31 4.91 -9.71
C THR A 132 -17.79 3.79 -8.80
N TYR A 133 -17.70 2.57 -9.28
CA TYR A 133 -17.97 1.35 -8.52
C TYR A 133 -16.83 0.37 -8.72
N PHE A 134 -16.71 -0.59 -7.80
CA PHE A 134 -15.59 -1.53 -7.81
C PHE A 134 -16.09 -2.88 -8.32
N LYS A 135 -15.47 -3.38 -9.39
CA LYS A 135 -15.74 -4.71 -9.93
C LYS A 135 -14.69 -5.73 -9.50
N PRO A 136 -15.09 -6.97 -9.14
CA PRO A 136 -14.13 -8.04 -8.94
C PRO A 136 -13.41 -8.33 -10.26
N CYS A 137 -12.12 -8.54 -10.18
CA CYS A 137 -11.28 -8.99 -11.28
C CYS A 137 -10.24 -9.98 -10.77
N THR A 138 -9.77 -10.85 -11.66
CA THR A 138 -8.75 -11.84 -11.33
C THR A 138 -7.42 -11.38 -11.93
N VAL A 139 -6.37 -11.47 -11.12
CA VAL A 139 -4.99 -11.20 -11.52
C VAL A 139 -4.14 -12.44 -11.27
N PHE A 140 -3.07 -12.58 -12.02
CA PHE A 140 -2.17 -13.72 -11.99
C PHE A 140 -0.75 -13.24 -11.74
N ASP A 141 -0.03 -13.97 -10.90
CA ASP A 141 1.39 -13.72 -10.66
C ASP A 141 2.23 -14.18 -11.85
N ILE A 142 3.42 -13.59 -12.00
CA ILE A 142 4.38 -13.95 -13.05
C ILE A 142 4.73 -15.45 -13.03
N SER A 143 4.79 -16.07 -11.84
CA SER A 143 5.06 -17.49 -11.69
C SER A 143 3.95 -18.41 -12.24
N GLN A 144 2.76 -17.85 -12.50
CA GLN A 144 1.63 -18.54 -13.11
C GLN A 144 1.60 -18.40 -14.63
N THR A 145 2.63 -17.83 -15.21
CA THR A 145 2.73 -17.60 -16.65
C THR A 145 3.86 -18.41 -17.27
N ASN A 146 3.93 -18.41 -18.59
CA ASN A 146 5.04 -18.96 -19.34
C ASN A 146 6.23 -17.99 -19.44
N CYS A 147 6.27 -16.91 -18.66
CA CYS A 147 7.39 -15.98 -18.62
C CYS A 147 8.63 -16.71 -18.11
N PRO A 148 9.74 -16.71 -18.86
CA PRO A 148 10.96 -17.35 -18.41
C PRO A 148 11.63 -16.53 -17.29
N PRO A 149 12.31 -17.16 -16.32
CA PRO A 149 12.90 -16.47 -15.16
C PRO A 149 13.87 -15.34 -15.54
N GLU A 150 14.56 -15.46 -16.68
CA GLU A 150 15.48 -14.44 -17.20
C GLU A 150 14.79 -13.12 -17.59
N ASP A 151 13.47 -13.15 -17.81
CA ASP A 151 12.68 -11.96 -18.12
C ASP A 151 12.02 -11.32 -16.87
N TYR A 152 12.03 -12.00 -15.71
CA TYR A 152 11.48 -11.47 -14.46
C TYR A 152 12.06 -10.09 -14.09
N PRO A 153 13.38 -9.85 -14.14
CA PRO A 153 13.94 -8.55 -13.82
C PRO A 153 13.44 -7.42 -14.72
N LYS A 154 13.11 -7.70 -15.97
CA LYS A 154 12.60 -6.71 -16.93
C LYS A 154 11.18 -6.25 -16.60
N LEU A 155 10.38 -7.15 -16.01
CA LEU A 155 8.98 -6.92 -15.69
C LEU A 155 8.79 -6.42 -14.26
N CYS A 156 9.50 -7.02 -13.29
CA CYS A 156 9.35 -6.71 -11.87
C CYS A 156 10.08 -5.41 -11.44
N GLY A 157 10.91 -4.87 -12.31
CA GLY A 157 11.90 -3.87 -11.95
C GLY A 157 13.04 -4.51 -11.15
N VAL A 158 14.25 -4.04 -11.35
CA VAL A 158 15.38 -4.47 -10.51
C VAL A 158 15.18 -3.77 -9.17
N GLY A 159 14.81 -4.49 -8.13
CA GLY A 159 14.95 -4.01 -6.76
C GLY A 159 16.39 -3.54 -6.61
N TYR A 160 16.58 -2.30 -6.16
CA TYR A 160 17.91 -1.76 -5.93
C TYR A 160 18.59 -2.59 -4.84
N ASN A 161 19.37 -3.58 -5.26
CA ASN A 161 20.04 -4.52 -4.37
C ASN A 161 21.46 -4.01 -4.12
N SER A 162 21.58 -2.96 -3.29
CA SER A 162 22.86 -2.42 -2.85
C SER A 162 23.20 -2.93 -1.47
N THR A 163 24.40 -3.52 -1.34
CA THR A 163 25.00 -3.84 -0.05
C THR A 163 25.77 -2.64 0.52
N GLN A 164 25.82 -1.51 -0.17
CA GLN A 164 26.53 -0.30 0.20
C GLN A 164 25.67 0.62 1.08
N HIS A 165 25.25 0.15 2.23
CA HIS A 165 24.36 0.89 3.12
C HIS A 165 24.93 2.25 3.54
N LYS A 166 26.27 2.38 3.60
CA LYS A 166 26.93 3.66 3.88
C LYS A 166 26.68 4.70 2.77
N ASP A 167 26.77 4.29 1.51
CA ASP A 167 26.56 5.19 0.37
C ASP A 167 25.08 5.61 0.26
N ILE A 168 24.17 4.67 0.55
CA ILE A 168 22.74 4.96 0.62
C ILE A 168 22.46 5.95 1.76
N TYR A 169 23.03 5.72 2.94
CA TYR A 169 22.89 6.61 4.09
C TYR A 169 23.38 8.02 3.75
N ASN A 170 24.55 8.17 3.17
CA ASN A 170 25.10 9.45 2.76
C ASN A 170 24.21 10.15 1.72
N THR A 171 23.70 9.40 0.75
CA THR A 171 22.79 9.93 -0.29
C THR A 171 21.47 10.42 0.33
N LEU A 172 20.91 9.67 1.27
CA LEU A 172 19.69 10.06 1.98
C LEU A 172 19.92 11.26 2.90
N CYS A 173 21.08 11.40 3.51
CA CYS A 173 21.43 12.61 4.27
C CYS A 173 21.43 13.85 3.38
N LEU A 174 22.02 13.77 2.17
CA LEU A 174 21.98 14.88 1.20
C LEU A 174 20.56 15.19 0.75
N TYR A 175 19.77 14.18 0.40
CA TYR A 175 18.38 14.37 0.06
C TYR A 175 17.56 14.98 1.21
N SER A 176 17.79 14.52 2.43
CA SER A 176 17.15 15.06 3.65
C SER A 176 17.44 16.56 3.84
N GLU A 177 18.68 16.97 3.58
CA GLU A 177 19.08 18.37 3.62
C GLU A 177 18.38 19.21 2.53
N GLU A 178 18.28 18.66 1.29
CA GLU A 178 17.58 19.33 0.18
C GLU A 178 16.08 19.58 0.48
N ILE A 179 15.42 18.66 1.18
CA ILE A 179 14.02 18.82 1.60
C ILE A 179 13.86 19.63 2.90
N GLY A 180 14.94 20.19 3.43
CA GLY A 180 14.93 21.05 4.63
C GLY A 180 14.84 20.28 5.96
N VAL A 181 15.36 19.05 5.99
CA VAL A 181 15.41 18.18 7.17
C VAL A 181 16.86 17.74 7.38
N PRO A 182 17.76 18.62 7.88
CA PRO A 182 19.14 18.27 8.05
C PRO A 182 19.35 17.10 9.02
N VAL A 183 20.42 16.34 8.77
CA VAL A 183 20.82 15.20 9.60
C VAL A 183 22.16 15.49 10.24
N SER A 184 22.30 15.26 11.56
CA SER A 184 23.57 15.30 12.27
C SER A 184 23.87 13.98 12.98
N GLU A 185 25.14 13.64 13.04
CA GLU A 185 25.61 12.54 13.89
C GLU A 185 26.09 13.10 15.22
N GLU A 186 25.62 12.54 16.33
CA GLU A 186 25.86 13.04 17.67
C GLU A 186 26.17 11.89 18.65
N ASP A 187 26.78 12.22 19.76
CA ASP A 187 26.97 11.30 20.86
C ASP A 187 25.80 11.36 21.83
N PHE A 188 25.04 10.25 21.89
CA PHE A 188 23.91 10.09 22.80
C PHE A 188 24.28 9.49 24.17
N GLU A 189 25.56 9.58 24.56
CA GLU A 189 26.08 9.00 25.82
C GLU A 189 25.82 7.48 25.94
N GLY A 190 25.92 6.76 24.81
CA GLY A 190 25.70 5.30 24.72
C GLY A 190 24.92 4.87 23.50
N ILE A 191 24.59 3.59 23.43
CA ILE A 191 23.88 2.97 22.30
C ILE A 191 22.39 2.77 22.56
N GLY A 192 21.86 3.20 23.70
CA GLY A 192 20.46 3.01 24.08
C GLY A 192 19.49 3.83 23.20
N THR A 193 19.89 5.06 22.84
CA THR A 193 19.17 5.88 21.87
C THR A 193 19.88 5.81 20.54
N ARG A 194 19.15 5.43 19.48
CA ARG A 194 19.72 5.29 18.13
C ARG A 194 19.62 6.58 17.33
N GLY A 195 18.55 7.32 17.48
CA GLY A 195 18.30 8.59 16.80
C GLY A 195 17.09 9.30 17.37
N ALA A 196 16.82 10.49 16.86
CA ALA A 196 15.62 11.26 17.19
C ALA A 196 15.29 12.26 16.07
N TYR A 197 14.03 12.36 15.70
CA TYR A 197 13.51 13.44 14.88
C TYR A 197 12.92 14.55 15.75
N ASN A 198 13.39 15.76 15.55
CA ASN A 198 12.82 16.95 16.20
C ASN A 198 11.89 17.70 15.26
N PRO A 199 10.55 17.60 15.41
CA PRO A 199 9.58 18.21 14.51
C PRO A 199 9.51 19.73 14.58
N ARG A 200 10.07 20.37 15.64
CA ARG A 200 10.05 21.84 15.78
C ARG A 200 11.03 22.53 14.85
N ASN A 201 12.23 21.97 14.74
CA ASN A 201 13.27 22.49 13.85
C ASN A 201 13.53 21.60 12.64
N LYS A 202 12.73 20.52 12.48
CA LYS A 202 12.83 19.54 11.40
C LYS A 202 14.23 18.94 11.27
N HIS A 203 14.87 18.60 12.38
CA HIS A 203 16.22 18.06 12.41
C HIS A 203 16.20 16.60 12.85
N ILE A 204 17.02 15.77 12.20
CA ILE A 204 17.25 14.38 12.56
C ILE A 204 18.63 14.26 13.19
N HIS A 205 18.67 13.62 14.36
CA HIS A 205 19.89 13.32 15.08
C HIS A 205 20.13 11.81 15.06
N ILE A 206 21.31 11.36 14.65
CA ILE A 206 21.70 9.95 14.54
C ILE A 206 22.86 9.70 15.49
N ASN A 207 22.79 8.60 16.24
CA ASN A 207 23.87 8.21 17.12
C ASN A 207 25.11 7.81 16.32
N GLN A 208 26.23 8.55 16.51
CA GLN A 208 27.46 8.32 15.78
C GLN A 208 28.12 6.95 16.05
N LEU A 209 27.77 6.28 17.17
CA LEU A 209 28.33 4.98 17.57
C LEU A 209 27.70 3.79 16.79
N LEU A 210 26.66 4.03 16.01
CA LEU A 210 26.01 2.99 15.22
C LEU A 210 26.85 2.59 14.00
N GLY A 211 26.77 1.31 13.61
CA GLY A 211 27.30 0.85 12.33
C GLY A 211 26.46 1.35 11.14
N ASP A 212 27.03 1.32 9.93
CA ASP A 212 26.42 1.91 8.72
C ASP A 212 24.99 1.41 8.45
N THR A 213 24.72 0.12 8.56
CA THR A 213 23.37 -0.45 8.41
C THR A 213 22.41 0.06 9.48
N GLN A 214 22.88 0.18 10.73
CA GLN A 214 22.07 0.66 11.83
C GLN A 214 21.77 2.17 11.69
N LYS A 215 22.74 2.96 11.23
CA LYS A 215 22.53 4.38 10.92
C LYS A 215 21.47 4.54 9.82
N LEU A 216 21.55 3.74 8.75
CA LEU A 216 20.57 3.78 7.68
C LEU A 216 19.18 3.38 8.16
N ASP A 217 19.05 2.27 8.91
CA ASP A 217 17.76 1.84 9.49
C ASP A 217 17.16 2.91 10.40
N THR A 218 18.01 3.57 11.21
CA THR A 218 17.58 4.65 12.09
C THR A 218 17.16 5.88 11.29
N LEU A 219 17.94 6.29 10.30
CA LEU A 219 17.61 7.43 9.44
C LEU A 219 16.26 7.22 8.73
N LEU A 220 16.02 6.03 8.21
CA LEU A 220 14.73 5.70 7.57
C LEU A 220 13.56 5.83 8.55
N HIS A 221 13.73 5.43 9.81
CA HIS A 221 12.70 5.58 10.83
C HIS A 221 12.43 7.05 11.18
N GLU A 222 13.48 7.84 11.42
CA GLU A 222 13.33 9.26 11.76
C GLU A 222 12.80 10.09 10.57
N MET A 223 13.22 9.78 9.35
CA MET A 223 12.64 10.35 8.13
C MET A 223 11.16 10.00 7.99
N SER A 224 10.77 8.80 8.38
CA SER A 224 9.36 8.37 8.34
C SER A 224 8.49 9.24 9.26
N HIS A 225 8.98 9.60 10.45
CA HIS A 225 8.29 10.57 11.31
C HIS A 225 8.07 11.91 10.60
N HIS A 226 9.06 12.40 9.86
CA HIS A 226 8.92 13.63 9.09
C HIS A 226 7.91 13.49 7.95
N LEU A 227 8.04 12.44 7.13
CA LEU A 227 7.19 12.21 5.95
C LEU A 227 5.72 11.99 6.33
N MET A 228 5.46 11.33 7.46
CA MET A 228 4.12 11.13 8.02
C MET A 228 3.58 12.38 8.73
N GLY A 229 4.35 13.47 8.78
CA GLY A 229 3.96 14.72 9.41
C GLY A 229 3.81 14.64 10.93
N HIS A 230 4.51 13.72 11.58
CA HIS A 230 4.44 13.52 13.03
C HIS A 230 4.94 14.77 13.77
N SER A 231 4.06 15.41 14.51
CA SER A 231 4.32 16.63 15.27
C SER A 231 3.64 16.54 16.64
N PRO A 232 4.17 17.21 17.68
CA PRO A 232 3.50 17.27 18.99
C PRO A 232 2.10 17.89 18.95
N ASN A 233 1.80 18.66 17.92
CA ASN A 233 0.53 19.38 17.77
C ASN A 233 -0.57 18.54 17.08
N ILE A 234 -0.26 17.30 16.67
CA ILE A 234 -1.24 16.41 16.05
C ILE A 234 -1.87 15.55 17.15
N GLU A 235 -3.20 15.53 17.20
CA GLU A 235 -3.96 14.63 18.06
C GLU A 235 -3.88 13.17 17.56
N LYS A 236 -2.68 12.61 17.58
CA LYS A 236 -2.41 11.23 17.19
C LYS A 236 -1.63 10.55 18.32
N PRO A 237 -2.09 9.40 18.86
CA PRO A 237 -1.40 8.68 19.93
C PRO A 237 0.05 8.39 19.57
N THR A 238 0.95 8.44 20.55
CA THR A 238 2.38 8.15 20.33
C THR A 238 2.58 6.78 19.71
N MET A 239 1.90 5.74 20.21
CA MET A 239 2.00 4.39 19.68
C MET A 239 1.56 4.28 18.22
N GLN A 240 0.60 5.08 17.79
CA GLN A 240 0.20 5.14 16.39
C GLN A 240 1.29 5.79 15.53
N ARG A 241 1.91 6.88 16.00
CA ARG A 241 3.01 7.53 15.29
C ARG A 241 4.21 6.59 15.13
N GLU A 242 4.55 5.86 16.19
CA GLU A 242 5.62 4.85 16.15
C GLU A 242 5.28 3.70 15.21
N PHE A 243 4.05 3.19 15.24
CA PHE A 243 3.59 2.14 14.34
C PHE A 243 3.70 2.56 12.86
N GLU A 244 3.24 3.78 12.55
CA GLU A 244 3.31 4.33 11.19
C GLU A 244 4.77 4.55 10.74
N ALA A 245 5.63 5.07 11.63
CA ALA A 245 7.05 5.29 11.33
C ALA A 245 7.80 3.97 11.11
N ASP A 246 7.57 2.97 11.95
CA ASP A 246 8.11 1.63 11.77
C ASP A 246 7.64 1.00 10.46
N GLY A 247 6.33 1.11 10.18
CA GLY A 247 5.74 0.59 8.95
C GLY A 247 6.41 1.16 7.71
N LEU A 248 6.50 2.47 7.61
CA LEU A 248 7.12 3.16 6.48
C LEU A 248 8.63 2.88 6.39
N SER A 249 9.33 2.81 7.54
CA SER A 249 10.77 2.49 7.56
C SER A 249 11.04 1.06 7.09
N ILE A 250 10.18 0.09 7.39
CA ILE A 250 10.26 -1.29 6.90
C ILE A 250 10.10 -1.32 5.37
N MET A 251 9.13 -0.58 4.83
CA MET A 251 8.93 -0.49 3.39
C MET A 251 10.14 0.12 2.67
N PHE A 252 10.67 1.23 3.16
CA PHE A 252 11.89 1.83 2.61
C PHE A 252 13.10 0.91 2.77
N GLY A 253 13.28 0.31 3.95
CA GLY A 253 14.37 -0.64 4.20
C GLY A 253 14.35 -1.78 3.19
N LYS A 254 13.19 -2.37 2.95
CA LYS A 254 13.04 -3.43 1.94
C LYS A 254 13.43 -2.97 0.54
N THR A 255 13.08 -1.74 0.16
CA THR A 255 13.46 -1.14 -1.12
C THR A 255 14.98 -1.02 -1.28
N PHE A 256 15.70 -0.79 -0.17
CA PHE A 256 17.16 -0.71 -0.14
C PHE A 256 17.85 -2.05 0.20
N GLY A 257 17.11 -3.16 0.21
CA GLY A 257 17.65 -4.48 0.50
C GLY A 257 17.91 -4.75 1.99
N ILE A 258 17.30 -3.97 2.88
CA ILE A 258 17.36 -4.17 4.33
C ILE A 258 16.15 -5.00 4.76
N GLU A 259 16.39 -6.18 5.31
CA GLU A 259 15.34 -6.96 5.94
C GLU A 259 15.02 -6.40 7.34
N PRO A 260 13.73 -6.34 7.72
CA PRO A 260 13.35 -5.83 9.04
C PRO A 260 13.91 -6.73 10.15
N SER A 261 14.65 -6.12 11.08
CA SER A 261 15.21 -6.83 12.23
C SER A 261 14.11 -7.34 13.17
N ASP A 262 14.43 -8.40 13.95
CA ASP A 262 13.51 -8.89 15.00
C ASP A 262 13.16 -7.81 16.02
N ALA A 263 14.06 -6.89 16.30
CA ALA A 263 13.81 -5.75 17.16
C ALA A 263 12.77 -4.81 16.55
N ARG A 264 12.85 -4.50 15.23
CA ARG A 264 11.90 -3.65 14.51
C ARG A 264 10.53 -4.31 14.45
N LYS A 265 10.48 -5.60 14.08
CA LYS A 265 9.23 -6.39 14.08
C LYS A 265 8.56 -6.41 15.46
N SER A 266 9.35 -6.59 16.51
CA SER A 266 8.85 -6.63 17.89
C SER A 266 8.36 -5.25 18.36
N HIS A 267 9.01 -4.16 17.97
CA HIS A 267 8.61 -2.80 18.31
C HIS A 267 7.28 -2.45 17.60
N LEU A 268 7.19 -2.69 16.29
CA LEU A 268 5.94 -2.52 15.52
C LEU A 268 4.77 -3.29 16.17
N ALA A 269 5.00 -4.56 16.52
CA ALA A 269 4.01 -5.40 17.16
C ALA A 269 3.58 -4.86 18.53
N ALA A 270 4.53 -4.39 19.34
CA ALA A 270 4.25 -3.80 20.65
C ALA A 270 3.42 -2.51 20.53
N CYS A 271 3.75 -1.64 19.58
CA CYS A 271 2.98 -0.42 19.31
C CYS A 271 1.54 -0.75 18.91
N TYR A 272 1.33 -1.75 18.06
CA TYR A 272 0.00 -2.19 17.66
C TYR A 272 -0.80 -2.76 18.84
N GLN A 273 -0.18 -3.61 19.68
CA GLN A 273 -0.84 -4.17 20.84
C GLN A 273 -1.25 -3.09 21.88
N GLU A 274 -0.39 -2.09 22.10
CA GLU A 274 -0.71 -0.97 22.99
C GLU A 274 -1.85 -0.09 22.41
N LEU A 275 -1.89 0.09 21.10
CA LEU A 275 -3.02 0.77 20.43
C LEU A 275 -4.33 0.00 20.62
N LEU A 276 -4.34 -1.31 20.44
CA LEU A 276 -5.53 -2.14 20.65
C LEU A 276 -6.02 -2.09 22.11
N LYS A 277 -5.12 -2.01 23.11
CA LYS A 277 -5.51 -1.83 24.52
C LYS A 277 -6.16 -0.48 24.77
N ALA A 278 -5.66 0.57 24.15
CA ALA A 278 -6.17 1.94 24.32
C ALA A 278 -7.43 2.21 23.49
N GLN A 279 -7.53 1.59 22.32
CA GLN A 279 -8.59 1.78 21.32
C GLN A 279 -8.98 0.43 20.70
N PRO A 280 -9.79 -0.40 21.38
CA PRO A 280 -10.14 -1.74 20.89
C PRO A 280 -10.86 -1.77 19.53
N GLU A 281 -11.49 -0.65 19.14
CA GLU A 281 -12.18 -0.48 17.86
C GLU A 281 -11.26 -0.10 16.70
N VAL A 282 -9.96 0.18 16.96
CA VAL A 282 -9.03 0.55 15.90
C VAL A 282 -8.83 -0.62 14.93
N LYS A 283 -8.97 -0.32 13.66
CA LYS A 283 -8.81 -1.32 12.60
C LYS A 283 -7.42 -1.20 11.97
N ILE A 284 -6.77 -2.33 11.80
CA ILE A 284 -5.42 -2.38 11.23
C ILE A 284 -5.37 -1.83 9.80
N ASP A 285 -6.40 -2.06 8.98
CA ASP A 285 -6.50 -1.51 7.64
C ASP A 285 -6.53 0.03 7.63
N ALA A 286 -7.15 0.64 8.64
CA ALA A 286 -7.14 2.10 8.83
C ALA A 286 -5.77 2.62 9.27
N LEU A 287 -5.03 1.85 10.07
CA LEU A 287 -3.66 2.20 10.48
C LEU A 287 -2.65 2.08 9.33
N LEU A 288 -2.85 1.09 8.44
CA LEU A 288 -1.97 0.84 7.30
C LEU A 288 -2.28 1.72 6.07
N ALA A 289 -3.45 2.38 6.04
CA ALA A 289 -3.84 3.20 4.90
C ALA A 289 -2.94 4.44 4.67
N PRO A 290 -2.37 5.10 5.70
CA PRO A 290 -1.43 6.20 5.52
C PRO A 290 -0.01 5.76 5.16
N VAL A 291 0.39 4.55 5.53
CA VAL A 291 1.70 3.93 5.28
C VAL A 291 1.76 3.38 3.86
#